data_d6c59150dae6d8265400ed1747539efb
#
_entry.id   d6c59150dae6d8265400ed1747539efb
#
_cell.length_a   1.000
_cell.length_b   1.000
_cell.length_c   1.000
_cell.angle_alpha   90.00
_cell.angle_beta   90.00
_cell.angle_gamma   90.00
#
_symmetry.space_group_name_H-M   'P 1'
#
loop_
_entity.id
_entity.type
_entity.pdbx_description
1 polymer ?
#
loop_
_entity_poly.entity_id
_entity_poly.type
_entity_poly.pdbx_seq_one_letter_code
_entity_poly.pdbx_strand_id
1 'polypeptide(L)'
;GGGLPARGKIIFFCKGNKNDSTHVGIVTKVEGNKVYTVEGNTSNTVKERSYDTSNSRILGYASPNYPSTGSTNQTLQGALSEAFKFFAKFESGQNYGQGFSSGDGYHAMGYYQFDNRYDLQTFLSYCYGKDNAKYAMFSPYLNMNKKDLANNKGLDNAWKQAYKNNPNDFAIKQDEFEYNNYYVPVENNLKKKGIDISGKNDAVKGMACSLSNWAGSGTAPKIIADSGAKTSMDDRTFVSKVYDYLYSLDINGYKKYGKTGKKYYNGWHNRWKNEKAECLKYL
;
A
#
# COMPACT_ATOMS: atom_id res chain seq x y z
N GLY A 1 0.41 6.11 -17.66
CA GLY A 1 0.32 5.14 -16.60
C GLY A 1 -0.89 5.40 -15.73
N GLY A 2 -1.92 4.55 -15.82
CA GLY A 2 -3.15 4.72 -15.05
C GLY A 2 -3.01 4.08 -13.68
N GLY A 3 -2.66 4.87 -12.66
CA GLY A 3 -2.79 4.44 -11.27
C GLY A 3 -4.26 4.24 -10.87
N LEU A 4 -4.52 3.56 -9.74
CA LEU A 4 -5.86 3.40 -9.19
C LEU A 4 -6.45 4.75 -8.74
N PRO A 5 -7.80 4.92 -8.77
CA PRO A 5 -8.44 6.11 -8.24
C PRO A 5 -8.21 6.24 -6.74
N ALA A 6 -7.93 7.46 -6.27
CA ALA A 6 -7.85 7.77 -4.85
C ALA A 6 -8.26 9.23 -4.62
N ARG A 7 -8.76 9.54 -3.43
CA ARG A 7 -9.10 10.91 -3.04
C ARG A 7 -7.89 11.84 -3.21
N GLY A 8 -8.12 13.01 -3.79
CA GLY A 8 -7.09 14.00 -4.07
C GLY A 8 -6.37 13.82 -5.40
N LYS A 9 -6.50 12.68 -6.08
CA LYS A 9 -5.94 12.52 -7.43
C LYS A 9 -6.66 13.37 -8.46
N ILE A 10 -5.93 13.78 -9.49
CA ILE A 10 -6.50 14.35 -10.71
C ILE A 10 -6.94 13.19 -11.59
N ILE A 11 -8.19 13.23 -12.04
CA ILE A 11 -8.74 12.31 -13.05
C ILE A 11 -8.74 13.01 -14.41
N PHE A 12 -8.33 12.31 -15.44
CA PHE A 12 -8.29 12.79 -16.82
C PHE A 12 -9.32 12.07 -17.67
N PHE A 13 -10.03 12.82 -18.51
CA PHE A 13 -11.06 12.29 -19.40
C PHE A 13 -10.75 12.60 -20.87
N CYS A 14 -11.21 11.73 -21.77
CA CYS A 14 -11.20 11.95 -23.24
C CYS A 14 -12.61 12.02 -23.81
N LYS A 15 -12.72 12.53 -25.03
CA LYS A 15 -13.91 12.52 -25.88
C LYS A 15 -13.76 11.51 -27.05
N GLY A 16 -13.33 10.27 -26.75
CA GLY A 16 -13.19 9.21 -27.75
C GLY A 16 -11.77 8.92 -28.21
N ASN A 17 -10.85 9.90 -28.24
CA ASN A 17 -9.43 9.64 -28.49
C ASN A 17 -8.70 9.49 -27.17
N LYS A 18 -8.17 8.30 -26.89
CA LYS A 18 -7.44 8.00 -25.64
C LYS A 18 -6.05 8.64 -25.55
N ASN A 19 -5.58 9.28 -26.61
CA ASN A 19 -4.29 9.99 -26.59
C ASN A 19 -4.44 11.48 -26.26
N ASP A 20 -5.69 11.96 -26.10
CA ASP A 20 -5.95 13.38 -25.87
C ASP A 20 -6.89 13.57 -24.66
N SER A 21 -6.37 14.24 -23.63
CA SER A 21 -7.17 14.63 -22.46
C SER A 21 -7.93 15.90 -22.76
N THR A 22 -9.26 15.80 -22.73
CA THR A 22 -10.16 16.93 -23.04
C THR A 22 -10.81 17.53 -21.81
N HIS A 23 -10.68 16.88 -20.65
CA HIS A 23 -11.28 17.35 -19.38
C HIS A 23 -10.56 16.75 -18.18
N VAL A 24 -10.60 17.46 -17.06
CA VAL A 24 -10.01 17.01 -15.78
C VAL A 24 -10.98 17.27 -14.63
N GLY A 25 -10.82 16.47 -13.57
CA GLY A 25 -11.48 16.67 -12.28
C GLY A 25 -10.57 16.30 -11.12
N ILE A 26 -11.02 16.59 -9.90
CA ILE A 26 -10.37 16.14 -8.68
C ILE A 26 -11.22 15.05 -8.06
N VAL A 27 -10.61 13.91 -7.74
CA VAL A 27 -11.29 12.80 -7.05
C VAL A 27 -11.54 13.20 -5.61
N THR A 28 -12.81 13.20 -5.20
CA THR A 28 -13.23 13.51 -3.82
C THR A 28 -13.47 12.27 -2.98
N LYS A 29 -13.87 11.15 -3.63
CA LYS A 29 -14.19 9.89 -2.96
C LYS A 29 -14.10 8.73 -3.94
N VAL A 30 -13.84 7.53 -3.42
CA VAL A 30 -13.96 6.26 -4.15
C VAL A 30 -14.78 5.30 -3.29
N GLU A 31 -15.83 4.72 -3.86
CA GLU A 31 -16.68 3.72 -3.21
C GLU A 31 -16.98 2.58 -4.19
N GLY A 32 -16.49 1.38 -3.88
CA GLY A 32 -16.64 0.24 -4.77
C GLY A 32 -16.08 0.56 -6.15
N ASN A 33 -16.91 0.39 -7.18
CA ASN A 33 -16.55 0.69 -8.57
C ASN A 33 -16.89 2.13 -8.99
N LYS A 34 -17.21 3.04 -8.06
CA LYS A 34 -17.53 4.44 -8.36
C LYS A 34 -16.44 5.38 -7.87
N VAL A 35 -16.06 6.31 -8.73
CA VAL A 35 -15.23 7.46 -8.43
C VAL A 35 -16.10 8.72 -8.45
N TYR A 36 -16.02 9.50 -7.38
CA TYR A 36 -16.70 10.79 -7.23
C TYR A 36 -15.69 11.90 -7.46
N THR A 37 -16.10 12.94 -8.19
CA THR A 37 -15.22 14.01 -8.62
C THR A 37 -15.86 15.37 -8.38
N VAL A 38 -15.01 16.39 -8.21
CA VAL A 38 -15.37 17.80 -8.42
C VAL A 38 -14.71 18.25 -9.71
N GLU A 39 -15.50 18.82 -10.60
CA GLU A 39 -15.08 19.23 -11.94
C GLU A 39 -15.46 20.68 -12.20
N GLY A 40 -14.49 21.46 -12.69
CA GLY A 40 -14.71 22.82 -13.17
C GLY A 40 -15.14 22.84 -14.64
N ASN A 41 -15.72 23.95 -15.05
CA ASN A 41 -16.14 24.19 -16.44
C ASN A 41 -17.07 23.11 -17.04
N THR A 42 -17.89 22.52 -16.21
CA THR A 42 -18.91 21.59 -16.65
C THR A 42 -20.25 22.33 -16.68
N SER A 43 -20.71 22.72 -17.87
CA SER A 43 -21.85 23.64 -18.08
C SER A 43 -21.66 25.02 -17.40
N ASN A 44 -20.44 25.60 -17.52
CA ASN A 44 -20.03 26.87 -16.90
C ASN A 44 -20.13 26.93 -15.36
N THR A 45 -20.08 25.77 -14.70
CA THR A 45 -20.14 25.69 -13.22
C THR A 45 -19.14 24.69 -12.68
N VAL A 46 -18.92 24.73 -11.39
CA VAL A 46 -18.25 23.64 -10.64
C VAL A 46 -19.31 22.68 -10.17
N LYS A 47 -19.17 21.39 -10.47
CA LYS A 47 -20.13 20.34 -10.10
C LYS A 47 -19.47 19.10 -9.54
N GLU A 48 -20.16 18.44 -8.64
CA GLU A 48 -19.87 17.07 -8.26
C GLU A 48 -20.44 16.10 -9.30
N ARG A 49 -19.68 15.06 -9.62
CA ARG A 49 -20.07 13.98 -10.53
C ARG A 49 -19.62 12.64 -9.99
N SER A 50 -20.19 11.56 -10.54
CA SER A 50 -19.73 10.21 -10.27
C SER A 50 -19.65 9.40 -11.56
N TYR A 51 -18.65 8.52 -11.63
CA TYR A 51 -18.39 7.66 -12.76
C TYR A 51 -18.13 6.25 -12.28
N ASP A 52 -18.46 5.26 -13.08
CA ASP A 52 -17.92 3.92 -12.92
C ASP A 52 -16.42 3.95 -13.23
N THR A 53 -15.59 3.27 -12.44
CA THR A 53 -14.15 3.23 -12.66
C THR A 53 -13.75 2.56 -13.97
N SER A 54 -14.65 1.77 -14.57
CA SER A 54 -14.52 1.17 -15.90
C SER A 54 -14.96 2.09 -17.04
N ASN A 55 -15.39 3.32 -16.76
CA ASN A 55 -15.87 4.26 -17.78
C ASN A 55 -14.79 4.51 -18.84
N SER A 56 -15.11 4.20 -20.10
CA SER A 56 -14.17 4.27 -21.23
C SER A 56 -13.60 5.66 -21.51
N ARG A 57 -14.25 6.71 -20.98
CA ARG A 57 -13.76 8.09 -21.07
C ARG A 57 -12.66 8.42 -20.08
N ILE A 58 -12.44 7.59 -19.05
CA ILE A 58 -11.36 7.80 -18.08
C ILE A 58 -10.04 7.36 -18.71
N LEU A 59 -9.10 8.31 -18.86
CA LEU A 59 -7.74 8.04 -19.33
C LEU A 59 -6.83 7.52 -18.22
N GLY A 60 -7.05 8.00 -17.01
CA GLY A 60 -6.23 7.63 -15.87
C GLY A 60 -6.23 8.69 -14.77
N TYR A 61 -5.34 8.50 -13.80
CA TYR A 61 -5.24 9.33 -12.61
C TYR A 61 -3.79 9.77 -12.39
N ALA A 62 -3.58 11.01 -11.92
CA ALA A 62 -2.29 11.50 -11.49
C ALA A 62 -2.35 11.95 -10.03
N SER A 63 -1.26 11.76 -9.30
CA SER A 63 -1.09 12.29 -7.95
C SER A 63 -0.36 13.62 -8.01
N PRO A 64 -0.99 14.76 -7.65
CA PRO A 64 -0.28 16.01 -7.48
C PRO A 64 0.68 15.93 -6.28
N ASN A 65 1.80 16.66 -6.33
CA ASN A 65 2.63 16.90 -5.16
C ASN A 65 1.92 17.90 -4.24
N TYR A 66 1.01 17.41 -3.41
CA TYR A 66 0.42 18.26 -2.38
C TYR A 66 1.45 18.55 -1.29
N PRO A 67 1.55 19.81 -0.81
CA PRO A 67 2.28 20.07 0.42
C PRO A 67 1.63 19.28 1.55
N SER A 68 2.43 18.60 2.35
CA SER A 68 1.95 17.76 3.46
C SER A 68 1.31 18.64 4.53
N THR A 69 -0.02 18.72 4.54
CA THR A 69 -0.75 19.26 5.69
C THR A 69 -0.82 18.17 6.75
N GLY A 70 -0.35 18.46 7.96
CA GLY A 70 -0.24 17.53 9.07
C GLY A 70 -1.48 16.65 9.24
N SER A 71 -1.28 15.35 9.19
CA SER A 71 -2.33 14.34 9.26
C SER A 71 -2.80 14.17 10.70
N THR A 72 -4.05 14.41 10.92
CA THR A 72 -4.82 13.70 11.96
C THR A 72 -4.91 12.23 11.56
N ASN A 73 -4.97 11.31 12.53
CA ASN A 73 -5.11 9.86 12.36
C ASN A 73 -6.30 9.46 11.44
N GLN A 74 -6.22 9.76 10.15
CA GLN A 74 -7.29 9.42 9.21
C GLN A 74 -7.05 8.02 8.66
N THR A 75 -8.03 7.15 8.88
CA THR A 75 -8.14 5.88 8.18
C THR A 75 -8.11 6.12 6.68
N LEU A 76 -7.18 5.49 5.96
CA LEU A 76 -7.14 5.57 4.51
C LEU A 76 -8.43 5.01 3.91
N GLN A 77 -9.04 5.77 3.03
CA GLN A 77 -10.12 5.31 2.16
C GLN A 77 -9.70 5.53 0.71
N GLY A 78 -9.45 4.43 -0.01
CA GLY A 78 -9.03 4.47 -1.39
C GLY A 78 -7.63 3.90 -1.64
N ALA A 79 -7.12 4.08 -2.86
CA ALA A 79 -5.83 3.54 -3.27
C ALA A 79 -4.64 4.34 -2.72
N LEU A 80 -3.56 3.63 -2.42
CA LEU A 80 -2.26 4.23 -2.12
C LEU A 80 -1.59 4.77 -3.40
N SER A 81 -0.74 5.77 -3.25
CA SER A 81 0.08 6.28 -4.34
C SER A 81 1.18 5.28 -4.73
N GLU A 82 1.65 5.35 -5.98
CA GLU A 82 2.80 4.53 -6.42
C GLU A 82 4.06 4.84 -5.60
N ALA A 83 4.23 6.09 -5.18
CA ALA A 83 5.31 6.49 -4.28
C ALA A 83 5.24 5.77 -2.94
N PHE A 84 4.06 5.56 -2.37
CA PHE A 84 3.91 4.79 -1.14
C PHE A 84 4.20 3.29 -1.39
N LYS A 85 3.74 2.74 -2.50
CA LYS A 85 3.79 1.30 -2.80
C LYS A 85 5.11 0.81 -3.40
N PHE A 86 6.12 1.67 -3.54
CA PHE A 86 7.37 1.32 -4.24
C PHE A 86 8.00 0.01 -3.76
N PHE A 87 7.86 -0.31 -2.48
CA PHE A 87 8.45 -1.50 -1.86
C PHE A 87 7.79 -2.81 -2.29
N ALA A 88 6.51 -2.78 -2.62
CA ALA A 88 5.74 -3.99 -2.95
C ALA A 88 6.23 -4.68 -4.23
N LYS A 89 6.93 -3.98 -5.09
CA LYS A 89 7.57 -4.56 -6.28
C LYS A 89 8.62 -5.63 -5.93
N PHE A 90 9.16 -5.58 -4.72
CA PHE A 90 10.12 -6.58 -4.23
C PHE A 90 9.45 -7.75 -3.50
N GLU A 91 8.14 -7.69 -3.26
CA GLU A 91 7.37 -8.70 -2.53
C GLU A 91 6.56 -9.61 -3.47
N SER A 92 5.76 -9.05 -4.38
CA SER A 92 4.77 -9.81 -5.15
C SER A 92 4.80 -9.57 -6.66
N GLY A 93 5.72 -8.77 -7.16
CA GLY A 93 5.65 -8.30 -8.55
C GLY A 93 4.44 -7.41 -8.85
N GLN A 94 3.83 -6.80 -7.82
CA GLN A 94 2.75 -5.81 -7.93
C GLN A 94 1.43 -6.38 -8.49
N ASN A 95 1.02 -7.57 -8.04
CA ASN A 95 -0.18 -8.23 -8.50
C ASN A 95 -1.21 -8.42 -7.37
N TYR A 96 -2.28 -7.63 -7.37
CA TYR A 96 -3.38 -7.76 -6.40
C TYR A 96 -4.15 -9.08 -6.52
N GLY A 97 -4.19 -9.67 -7.71
CA GLY A 97 -4.81 -10.98 -7.96
C GLY A 97 -3.90 -12.17 -7.67
N GLN A 98 -2.67 -11.94 -7.16
CA GLN A 98 -1.70 -13.00 -6.87
C GLN A 98 -2.27 -13.97 -5.84
N GLY A 99 -2.51 -15.21 -6.24
CA GLY A 99 -2.81 -16.32 -5.34
C GLY A 99 -1.55 -16.86 -4.66
N PHE A 100 -1.69 -18.02 -4.01
CA PHE A 100 -0.53 -18.67 -3.39
C PHE A 100 0.55 -19.02 -4.40
N SER A 101 1.82 -18.80 -4.01
CA SER A 101 2.98 -19.14 -4.82
C SER A 101 3.93 -20.12 -4.11
N SER A 102 4.71 -20.88 -4.91
CA SER A 102 5.69 -21.81 -4.36
C SER A 102 6.91 -21.11 -3.73
N GLY A 103 7.20 -19.89 -4.15
CA GLY A 103 8.36 -19.13 -3.70
C GLY A 103 8.35 -18.81 -2.21
N ASP A 104 7.16 -18.67 -1.61
CA ASP A 104 6.95 -18.44 -0.18
C ASP A 104 6.42 -19.68 0.56
N GLY A 105 6.44 -20.85 -0.08
CA GLY A 105 5.89 -22.09 0.48
C GLY A 105 4.36 -22.13 0.52
N TYR A 106 3.70 -21.39 -0.35
CA TYR A 106 2.24 -21.27 -0.44
C TYR A 106 1.58 -20.68 0.81
N HIS A 107 2.25 -19.70 1.44
CA HIS A 107 1.77 -19.06 2.65
C HIS A 107 1.06 -17.72 2.43
N ALA A 108 1.43 -16.97 1.39
CA ALA A 108 1.02 -15.59 1.21
C ALA A 108 0.27 -15.34 -0.09
N MET A 109 -0.58 -14.30 -0.11
CA MET A 109 -1.43 -13.90 -1.23
C MET A 109 -1.45 -12.38 -1.42
N GLY A 110 -1.73 -11.95 -2.63
CA GLY A 110 -1.99 -10.56 -2.99
C GLY A 110 -0.76 -9.70 -3.13
N TYR A 111 -1.02 -8.41 -3.31
CA TYR A 111 -0.01 -7.39 -3.60
C TYR A 111 1.02 -7.24 -2.47
N TYR A 112 0.58 -7.33 -1.23
CA TYR A 112 1.40 -7.17 -0.02
C TYR A 112 1.81 -8.48 0.62
N GLN A 113 1.50 -9.61 0.02
CA GLN A 113 1.81 -10.95 0.50
C GLN A 113 1.28 -11.21 1.92
N PHE A 114 -0.04 -11.03 2.09
CA PHE A 114 -0.72 -11.37 3.34
C PHE A 114 -0.56 -12.87 3.64
N ASP A 115 0.03 -13.16 4.79
CA ASP A 115 0.46 -14.52 5.17
C ASP A 115 -0.59 -15.19 6.06
N ASN A 116 -0.88 -16.47 5.79
CA ASN A 116 -1.86 -17.24 6.54
C ASN A 116 -1.50 -17.39 8.02
N ARG A 117 -0.23 -17.34 8.37
CA ARG A 117 0.26 -17.44 9.76
C ARG A 117 -0.03 -16.16 10.55
N TYR A 118 -0.21 -15.02 9.90
CA TYR A 118 -0.37 -13.71 10.52
C TYR A 118 -1.72 -13.08 10.22
N ASP A 119 -1.90 -12.44 9.11
CA ASP A 119 -2.94 -11.46 8.82
C ASP A 119 -3.86 -11.79 7.64
N LEU A 120 -3.56 -12.80 6.83
CA LEU A 120 -4.40 -13.19 5.70
C LEU A 120 -5.87 -13.36 6.11
N GLN A 121 -6.14 -14.10 7.19
CA GLN A 121 -7.52 -14.32 7.66
C GLN A 121 -8.17 -13.03 8.15
N THR A 122 -7.40 -12.12 8.77
CA THR A 122 -7.87 -10.80 9.20
C THR A 122 -8.24 -9.94 8.00
N PHE A 123 -7.46 -9.99 6.92
CA PHE A 123 -7.77 -9.31 5.66
C PHE A 123 -9.06 -9.87 5.01
N LEU A 124 -9.24 -11.19 4.96
CA LEU A 124 -10.48 -11.78 4.44
C LEU A 124 -11.70 -11.30 5.25
N SER A 125 -11.58 -11.28 6.59
CA SER A 125 -12.62 -10.79 7.49
C SER A 125 -12.89 -9.30 7.29
N TYR A 126 -11.86 -8.51 7.03
CA TYR A 126 -11.98 -7.08 6.71
C TYR A 126 -12.80 -6.88 5.43
N CYS A 127 -12.46 -7.58 4.34
CA CYS A 127 -13.21 -7.49 3.08
C CYS A 127 -14.68 -7.89 3.28
N TYR A 128 -14.92 -9.02 3.91
CA TYR A 128 -16.27 -9.53 4.18
C TYR A 128 -17.09 -8.57 5.05
N GLY A 129 -16.48 -7.98 6.07
CA GLY A 129 -17.11 -6.99 6.94
C GLY A 129 -17.45 -5.66 6.25
N LYS A 130 -16.71 -5.30 5.18
CA LYS A 130 -17.00 -4.09 4.40
C LYS A 130 -18.15 -4.29 3.41
N ASP A 131 -18.23 -5.46 2.79
CA ASP A 131 -19.30 -5.80 1.85
C ASP A 131 -19.44 -7.34 1.78
N ASN A 132 -20.32 -7.88 2.61
CA ASN A 132 -20.48 -9.33 2.74
C ASN A 132 -21.08 -9.97 1.48
N ALA A 133 -21.89 -9.27 0.72
CA ALA A 133 -22.46 -9.76 -0.53
C ALA A 133 -21.36 -9.88 -1.61
N LYS A 134 -20.54 -8.85 -1.76
CA LYS A 134 -19.44 -8.79 -2.72
C LYS A 134 -18.34 -9.81 -2.41
N TYR A 135 -18.04 -10.02 -1.14
CA TYR A 135 -16.97 -10.89 -0.66
C TYR A 135 -17.48 -12.20 -0.03
N ALA A 136 -18.71 -12.64 -0.38
CA ALA A 136 -19.32 -13.86 0.13
C ALA A 136 -18.44 -15.11 -0.06
N MET A 137 -17.60 -15.14 -1.11
CA MET A 137 -16.66 -16.22 -1.40
C MET A 137 -15.61 -16.44 -0.30
N PHE A 138 -15.38 -15.44 0.58
CA PHE A 138 -14.43 -15.59 1.69
C PHE A 138 -15.05 -16.19 2.95
N SER A 139 -16.38 -16.27 3.05
CA SER A 139 -17.10 -16.77 4.22
C SER A 139 -16.59 -18.11 4.76
N PRO A 140 -16.28 -19.14 3.92
CA PRO A 140 -15.80 -20.43 4.43
C PRO A 140 -14.46 -20.39 5.14
N TYR A 141 -13.65 -19.33 4.90
CA TYR A 141 -12.27 -19.21 5.37
C TYR A 141 -12.11 -18.35 6.60
N LEU A 142 -13.15 -17.60 7.00
CA LEU A 142 -13.07 -16.61 8.09
C LEU A 142 -12.77 -17.23 9.45
N ASN A 143 -13.25 -18.43 9.69
CA ASN A 143 -13.07 -19.18 10.94
C ASN A 143 -12.27 -20.47 10.76
N MET A 144 -11.66 -20.69 9.59
CA MET A 144 -10.81 -21.85 9.33
C MET A 144 -9.52 -21.75 10.17
N ASN A 145 -8.96 -22.89 10.54
CA ASN A 145 -7.66 -22.89 11.21
C ASN A 145 -6.60 -22.29 10.27
N LYS A 146 -5.79 -21.36 10.78
CA LYS A 146 -4.81 -20.63 9.96
C LYS A 146 -3.88 -21.55 9.16
N LYS A 147 -3.46 -22.69 9.74
CA LYS A 147 -2.61 -23.68 9.05
C LYS A 147 -3.30 -24.32 7.83
N ASP A 148 -4.62 -24.43 7.86
CA ASP A 148 -5.40 -25.07 6.79
C ASP A 148 -5.73 -24.08 5.65
N LEU A 149 -5.39 -22.80 5.83
CA LEU A 149 -5.45 -21.79 4.79
C LEU A 149 -4.27 -21.89 3.81
N ALA A 150 -3.09 -22.33 4.28
CA ALA A 150 -1.91 -22.45 3.42
C ALA A 150 -2.17 -23.41 2.25
N ASN A 151 -1.79 -23.00 1.05
CA ASN A 151 -1.99 -23.80 -0.18
C ASN A 151 -3.45 -24.29 -0.40
N ASN A 152 -4.42 -23.63 0.21
CA ASN A 152 -5.82 -24.01 0.07
C ASN A 152 -6.35 -23.62 -1.31
N LYS A 153 -6.62 -24.61 -2.15
CA LYS A 153 -7.09 -24.38 -3.54
C LYS A 153 -8.43 -23.65 -3.61
N GLY A 154 -9.33 -23.89 -2.66
CA GLY A 154 -10.61 -23.17 -2.58
C GLY A 154 -10.40 -21.68 -2.30
N LEU A 155 -9.53 -21.34 -1.33
CA LEU A 155 -9.17 -19.98 -1.02
C LEU A 155 -8.43 -19.29 -2.19
N ASP A 156 -7.52 -19.99 -2.85
CA ASP A 156 -6.82 -19.48 -4.03
C ASP A 156 -7.81 -19.09 -5.15
N ASN A 157 -8.80 -19.95 -5.40
CA ASN A 157 -9.87 -19.67 -6.37
C ASN A 157 -10.76 -18.50 -5.92
N ALA A 158 -11.13 -18.43 -4.63
CA ALA A 158 -11.93 -17.34 -4.07
C ALA A 158 -11.21 -15.99 -4.19
N TRP A 159 -9.90 -15.95 -3.94
CA TRP A 159 -9.07 -14.75 -4.11
C TRP A 159 -9.06 -14.27 -5.56
N LYS A 160 -8.77 -15.17 -6.50
CA LYS A 160 -8.77 -14.88 -7.94
C LYS A 160 -10.15 -14.43 -8.43
N GLN A 161 -11.22 -15.01 -7.91
CA GLN A 161 -12.59 -14.61 -8.22
C GLN A 161 -12.92 -13.23 -7.69
N ALA A 162 -12.51 -12.88 -6.45
CA ALA A 162 -12.69 -11.56 -5.86
C ALA A 162 -12.01 -10.49 -6.72
N TYR A 163 -10.78 -10.73 -7.15
CA TYR A 163 -10.05 -9.83 -8.04
C TYR A 163 -10.69 -9.75 -9.44
N LYS A 164 -11.06 -10.88 -10.04
CA LYS A 164 -11.70 -10.91 -11.37
C LYS A 164 -13.02 -10.13 -11.39
N ASN A 165 -13.84 -10.30 -10.35
CA ASN A 165 -15.16 -9.70 -10.29
C ASN A 165 -15.11 -8.20 -9.97
N ASN A 166 -14.17 -7.77 -9.13
CA ASN A 166 -14.08 -6.41 -8.61
C ASN A 166 -12.62 -5.95 -8.48
N PRO A 167 -11.85 -5.84 -9.59
CA PRO A 167 -10.39 -5.63 -9.53
C PRO A 167 -10.01 -4.34 -8.79
N ASN A 168 -10.70 -3.24 -9.05
CA ASN A 168 -10.40 -1.95 -8.43
C ASN A 168 -10.78 -1.93 -6.94
N ASP A 169 -11.97 -2.42 -6.58
CA ASP A 169 -12.41 -2.44 -5.19
C ASP A 169 -11.52 -3.37 -4.35
N PHE A 170 -11.18 -4.55 -4.88
CA PHE A 170 -10.32 -5.50 -4.18
C PHE A 170 -8.88 -5.01 -4.02
N ALA A 171 -8.35 -4.27 -5.00
CA ALA A 171 -7.07 -3.59 -4.89
C ALA A 171 -7.12 -2.48 -3.80
N ILE A 172 -8.17 -1.67 -3.81
CA ILE A 172 -8.39 -0.63 -2.77
C ILE A 172 -8.48 -1.26 -1.37
N LYS A 173 -9.16 -2.41 -1.22
CA LYS A 173 -9.23 -3.10 0.08
C LYS A 173 -7.86 -3.56 0.58
N GLN A 174 -7.00 -4.03 -0.31
CA GLN A 174 -5.62 -4.39 0.04
C GLN A 174 -4.81 -3.15 0.46
N ASP A 175 -4.91 -2.06 -0.28
CA ASP A 175 -4.23 -0.79 0.04
C ASP A 175 -4.71 -0.20 1.38
N GLU A 176 -6.02 -0.18 1.62
CA GLU A 176 -6.60 0.30 2.88
C GLU A 176 -6.15 -0.55 4.07
N PHE A 177 -6.14 -1.88 3.91
CA PHE A 177 -5.73 -2.79 4.96
C PHE A 177 -4.24 -2.63 5.29
N GLU A 178 -3.40 -2.57 4.27
CA GLU A 178 -1.95 -2.35 4.40
C GLU A 178 -1.66 -1.05 5.15
N TYR A 179 -2.23 0.05 4.70
CA TYR A 179 -2.03 1.35 5.32
C TYR A 179 -2.46 1.36 6.79
N ASN A 180 -3.68 0.89 7.07
CA ASN A 180 -4.25 0.99 8.41
C ASN A 180 -3.61 0.04 9.42
N ASN A 181 -3.15 -1.13 8.99
CA ASN A 181 -2.63 -2.16 9.90
C ASN A 181 -1.10 -2.18 9.98
N TYR A 182 -0.39 -1.66 8.97
CA TYR A 182 1.07 -1.66 8.95
C TYR A 182 1.68 -0.27 9.06
N TYR A 183 1.18 0.72 8.31
CA TYR A 183 1.75 2.06 8.36
C TYR A 183 1.27 2.88 9.57
N VAL A 184 -0.04 2.97 9.82
CA VAL A 184 -0.61 3.80 10.89
C VAL A 184 -0.02 3.47 12.27
N PRO A 185 0.14 2.20 12.68
CA PRO A 185 0.79 1.86 13.93
C PRO A 185 2.25 2.33 14.01
N VAL A 186 2.99 2.28 12.90
CA VAL A 186 4.37 2.78 12.84
C VAL A 186 4.41 4.29 12.99
N GLU A 187 3.58 5.02 12.26
CA GLU A 187 3.49 6.48 12.37
C GLU A 187 3.20 6.90 13.81
N ASN A 188 2.22 6.27 14.45
CA ASN A 188 1.85 6.55 15.83
C ASN A 188 3.01 6.26 16.81
N ASN A 189 3.72 5.17 16.62
CA ASN A 189 4.86 4.80 17.45
C ASN A 189 6.09 5.69 17.20
N LEU A 190 6.28 6.20 15.97
CA LEU A 190 7.31 7.21 15.67
C LEU A 190 7.00 8.55 16.34
N LYS A 191 5.74 9.02 16.31
CA LYS A 191 5.31 10.23 17.01
C LYS A 191 5.62 10.17 18.53
N LYS A 192 5.40 9.01 19.16
CA LYS A 192 5.77 8.79 20.57
C LYS A 192 7.28 8.89 20.83
N LYS A 193 8.11 8.73 19.80
CA LYS A 193 9.57 8.89 19.84
C LYS A 193 10.03 10.28 19.38
N GLY A 194 9.11 11.22 19.15
CA GLY A 194 9.41 12.56 18.67
C GLY A 194 9.77 12.65 17.19
N ILE A 195 9.45 11.61 16.41
CA ILE A 195 9.68 11.56 14.97
C ILE A 195 8.32 11.59 14.25
N ASP A 196 7.94 12.74 13.72
CA ASP A 196 6.70 12.88 12.95
C ASP A 196 6.98 12.81 11.45
N ILE A 197 6.43 11.78 10.79
CA ILE A 197 6.53 11.58 9.34
C ILE A 197 5.20 11.85 8.61
N SER A 198 4.16 12.28 9.32
CA SER A 198 2.84 12.53 8.72
C SER A 198 2.87 13.57 7.60
N GLY A 199 3.73 14.57 7.74
CA GLY A 199 3.95 15.62 6.75
C GLY A 199 4.96 15.28 5.65
N LYS A 200 5.55 14.09 5.62
CA LYS A 200 6.55 13.70 4.63
C LYS A 200 5.93 13.12 3.36
N ASN A 201 6.73 13.06 2.30
CA ASN A 201 6.35 12.42 1.04
C ASN A 201 5.87 10.98 1.26
N ASP A 202 4.98 10.51 0.39
CA ASP A 202 4.44 9.15 0.47
C ASP A 202 5.52 8.06 0.35
N ALA A 203 6.63 8.32 -0.34
CA ALA A 203 7.75 7.37 -0.38
C ALA A 203 8.42 7.19 1.00
N VAL A 204 8.51 8.23 1.83
CA VAL A 204 8.99 8.12 3.22
C VAL A 204 8.03 7.26 4.05
N LYS A 205 6.73 7.47 3.88
CA LYS A 205 5.69 6.68 4.54
C LYS A 205 5.72 5.21 4.08
N GLY A 206 5.91 4.99 2.78
CA GLY A 206 6.09 3.66 2.19
C GLY A 206 7.32 2.93 2.73
N MET A 207 8.44 3.63 2.92
CA MET A 207 9.62 3.07 3.58
C MET A 207 9.28 2.60 5.01
N ALA A 208 8.58 3.40 5.79
CA ALA A 208 8.18 3.03 7.15
C ALA A 208 7.22 1.83 7.14
N CYS A 209 6.32 1.74 6.15
CA CYS A 209 5.43 0.59 5.94
C CYS A 209 6.22 -0.67 5.58
N SER A 210 7.16 -0.58 4.64
CA SER A 210 8.06 -1.69 4.28
C SER A 210 8.82 -2.25 5.48
N LEU A 211 9.32 -1.37 6.33
CA LEU A 211 9.99 -1.79 7.58
C LEU A 211 9.02 -2.46 8.54
N SER A 212 7.75 -2.03 8.58
CA SER A 212 6.71 -2.69 9.37
C SER A 212 6.44 -4.11 8.88
N ASN A 213 6.32 -4.30 7.57
CA ASN A 213 6.15 -5.62 6.98
C ASN A 213 7.33 -6.55 7.30
N TRP A 214 8.54 -6.02 7.28
CA TRP A 214 9.74 -6.82 7.55
C TRP A 214 9.95 -7.10 9.04
N ALA A 215 9.78 -6.11 9.93
CA ALA A 215 10.18 -6.20 11.33
C ALA A 215 9.02 -6.08 12.34
N GLY A 216 7.83 -5.76 11.87
CA GLY A 216 6.65 -5.47 12.68
C GLY A 216 6.58 -4.01 13.13
N SER A 217 5.37 -3.54 13.38
CA SER A 217 5.06 -2.14 13.72
C SER A 217 5.65 -1.65 15.04
N GLY A 218 6.08 -2.56 15.93
CA GLY A 218 6.79 -2.22 17.16
C GLY A 218 8.31 -2.07 16.97
N THR A 219 8.89 -2.74 15.98
CA THR A 219 10.34 -2.75 15.71
C THR A 219 10.74 -1.72 14.67
N ALA A 220 9.95 -1.52 13.64
CA ALA A 220 10.21 -0.53 12.58
C ALA A 220 10.50 0.89 13.14
N PRO A 221 9.73 1.43 14.10
CA PRO A 221 10.04 2.72 14.72
C PRO A 221 11.36 2.77 15.49
N LYS A 222 11.82 1.64 16.02
CA LYS A 222 13.13 1.56 16.70
C LYS A 222 14.26 1.66 15.67
N ILE A 223 14.13 0.97 14.54
CA ILE A 223 15.10 1.03 13.44
C ILE A 223 15.23 2.46 12.92
N ILE A 224 14.10 3.14 12.64
CA ILE A 224 14.09 4.51 12.15
C ILE A 224 14.73 5.47 13.16
N ALA A 225 14.42 5.33 14.45
CA ALA A 225 15.03 6.15 15.50
C ALA A 225 16.54 5.88 15.65
N ASP A 226 16.95 4.62 15.65
CA ASP A 226 18.35 4.20 15.78
C ASP A 226 19.21 4.66 14.58
N SER A 227 18.62 4.85 13.41
CA SER A 227 19.31 5.41 12.24
C SER A 227 19.70 6.88 12.43
N GLY A 228 19.15 7.56 13.44
CA GLY A 228 19.33 8.99 13.67
C GLY A 228 18.52 9.87 12.71
N ALA A 229 17.53 9.33 12.01
CA ALA A 229 16.61 10.11 11.21
C ALA A 229 15.73 11.00 12.10
N LYS A 230 15.50 12.27 11.66
CA LYS A 230 14.76 13.28 12.42
C LYS A 230 13.69 13.94 11.54
N THR A 231 12.58 14.34 12.15
CA THR A 231 11.49 15.06 11.47
C THR A 231 11.97 16.25 10.63
N SER A 232 12.99 17.00 11.12
CA SER A 232 13.53 18.21 10.47
C SER A 232 14.36 17.94 9.21
N MET A 233 14.74 16.70 8.92
CA MET A 233 15.48 16.35 7.71
C MET A 233 14.56 16.45 6.50
N ASP A 234 15.09 16.85 5.33
CA ASP A 234 14.40 16.65 4.06
C ASP A 234 14.16 15.14 3.79
N ASP A 235 13.23 14.84 2.91
CA ASP A 235 12.77 13.46 2.71
C ASP A 235 13.88 12.56 2.13
N ARG A 236 14.70 13.09 1.23
CA ARG A 236 15.82 12.34 0.64
C ARG A 236 16.88 11.99 1.67
N THR A 237 17.24 12.96 2.53
CA THR A 237 18.18 12.75 3.65
C THR A 237 17.60 11.77 4.66
N PHE A 238 16.31 11.89 5.00
CA PHE A 238 15.63 10.99 5.95
C PHE A 238 15.69 9.54 5.46
N VAL A 239 15.26 9.28 4.22
CA VAL A 239 15.27 7.95 3.60
C VAL A 239 16.68 7.38 3.51
N SER A 240 17.63 8.18 3.05
CA SER A 240 19.03 7.74 2.93
C SER A 240 19.59 7.32 4.28
N LYS A 241 19.33 8.09 5.33
CA LYS A 241 19.78 7.80 6.69
C LYS A 241 19.30 6.44 7.17
N VAL A 242 18.02 6.13 6.97
CA VAL A 242 17.42 4.87 7.40
C VAL A 242 17.99 3.67 6.63
N TYR A 243 18.03 3.74 5.30
CA TYR A 243 18.53 2.62 4.51
C TYR A 243 20.04 2.42 4.64
N ASP A 244 20.83 3.50 4.75
CA ASP A 244 22.27 3.39 4.98
C ASP A 244 22.58 2.78 6.33
N TYR A 245 21.81 3.11 7.36
CA TYR A 245 21.90 2.46 8.66
C TYR A 245 21.63 0.96 8.55
N LEU A 246 20.51 0.55 7.93
CA LEU A 246 20.19 -0.85 7.72
C LEU A 246 21.27 -1.59 6.91
N TYR A 247 21.80 -0.96 5.88
CA TYR A 247 22.85 -1.52 5.05
C TYR A 247 24.19 -1.66 5.80
N SER A 248 24.46 -0.80 6.78
CA SER A 248 25.68 -0.85 7.60
C SER A 248 25.66 -1.93 8.69
N LEU A 249 24.47 -2.50 9.01
CA LEU A 249 24.35 -3.50 10.06
C LEU A 249 25.03 -4.82 9.66
N ASP A 250 25.82 -5.37 10.57
CA ASP A 250 26.23 -6.77 10.53
C ASP A 250 25.13 -7.70 11.07
N ILE A 251 25.40 -9.00 11.08
CA ILE A 251 24.45 -10.00 11.59
C ILE A 251 24.07 -9.76 13.07
N ASN A 252 24.96 -9.22 13.88
CA ASN A 252 24.67 -8.92 15.29
C ASN A 252 23.80 -7.66 15.40
N GLY A 253 24.01 -6.67 14.54
CA GLY A 253 23.13 -5.51 14.40
C GLY A 253 21.70 -5.91 14.06
N TYR A 254 21.51 -6.84 13.14
CA TYR A 254 20.16 -7.35 12.81
C TYR A 254 19.53 -8.15 13.96
N LYS A 255 20.31 -8.87 14.77
CA LYS A 255 19.79 -9.58 15.96
C LYS A 255 19.11 -8.63 16.96
N LYS A 256 19.58 -7.38 17.07
CA LYS A 256 18.94 -6.34 17.89
C LYS A 256 17.45 -6.14 17.53
N TYR A 257 17.09 -6.44 16.29
CA TYR A 257 15.73 -6.30 15.76
C TYR A 257 15.04 -7.67 15.58
N GLY A 258 15.53 -8.71 16.23
CA GLY A 258 14.94 -10.06 16.18
C GLY A 258 15.22 -10.82 14.88
N LYS A 259 16.16 -10.33 14.05
CA LYS A 259 16.52 -10.96 12.77
C LYS A 259 17.78 -11.81 12.92
N THR A 260 17.60 -13.11 13.13
CA THR A 260 18.71 -14.04 13.49
C THR A 260 19.13 -14.98 12.37
N GLY A 261 18.40 -15.00 11.26
CA GLY A 261 18.65 -15.95 10.16
C GLY A 261 19.87 -15.58 9.31
N LYS A 262 21.09 -16.07 9.68
CA LYS A 262 22.35 -15.79 8.97
C LYS A 262 22.24 -16.03 7.44
N LYS A 263 21.50 -17.03 7.01
CA LYS A 263 21.29 -17.35 5.59
C LYS A 263 20.58 -16.23 4.79
N TYR A 264 19.84 -15.34 5.47
CA TYR A 264 19.12 -14.24 4.83
C TYR A 264 19.89 -12.92 4.80
N TYR A 265 21.07 -12.85 5.42
CA TYR A 265 21.84 -11.61 5.60
C TYR A 265 22.11 -10.90 4.26
N ASN A 266 22.63 -11.60 3.28
CA ASN A 266 22.89 -11.03 1.96
C ASN A 266 21.61 -10.58 1.25
N GLY A 267 20.51 -11.32 1.45
CA GLY A 267 19.17 -10.95 0.93
C GLY A 267 18.68 -9.63 1.53
N TRP A 268 18.85 -9.43 2.83
CA TRP A 268 18.47 -8.17 3.48
C TRP A 268 19.32 -7.00 2.99
N HIS A 269 20.62 -7.13 2.86
CA HIS A 269 21.49 -6.10 2.31
C HIS A 269 21.09 -5.71 0.88
N ASN A 270 20.83 -6.69 0.02
CA ASN A 270 20.37 -6.45 -1.35
C ASN A 270 19.00 -5.75 -1.36
N ARG A 271 18.08 -6.17 -0.48
CA ARG A 271 16.78 -5.53 -0.31
C ARG A 271 16.94 -4.04 -0.01
N TRP A 272 17.71 -3.68 1.02
CA TRP A 272 17.85 -2.28 1.43
C TRP A 272 18.51 -1.41 0.38
N LYS A 273 19.49 -1.94 -0.33
CA LYS A 273 20.12 -1.26 -1.47
C LYS A 273 19.08 -0.97 -2.57
N ASN A 274 18.30 -1.96 -2.93
CA ASN A 274 17.32 -1.87 -4.02
C ASN A 274 16.13 -1.01 -3.63
N GLU A 275 15.59 -1.17 -2.42
CA GLU A 275 14.50 -0.34 -1.91
C GLU A 275 14.92 1.13 -1.81
N LYS A 276 16.14 1.43 -1.33
CA LYS A 276 16.68 2.79 -1.32
C LYS A 276 16.67 3.41 -2.71
N ALA A 277 17.24 2.70 -3.68
CA ALA A 277 17.32 3.18 -5.06
C ALA A 277 15.94 3.44 -5.66
N GLU A 278 14.96 2.58 -5.39
CA GLU A 278 13.60 2.75 -5.88
C GLU A 278 12.86 3.89 -5.16
N CYS A 279 12.95 3.97 -3.84
CA CYS A 279 12.33 5.03 -3.03
C CYS A 279 12.81 6.43 -3.47
N LEU A 280 14.11 6.59 -3.70
CA LEU A 280 14.71 7.86 -4.10
C LEU A 280 14.25 8.39 -5.48
N LYS A 281 13.61 7.56 -6.31
CA LYS A 281 13.01 8.00 -7.58
C LYS A 281 11.75 8.85 -7.38
N TYR A 282 11.13 8.75 -6.22
CA TYR A 282 9.90 9.48 -5.87
C TYR A 282 10.16 10.74 -5.03
N LEU A 283 11.41 11.03 -4.69
CA LEU A 283 11.89 12.16 -3.93
C LEU A 283 12.79 13.07 -4.79
#